data_30474803041227dd2bd41cd3c5329c76
#
_entry.id   30474803041227dd2bd41cd3c5329c76
#
_cell.length_a   1.000
_cell.length_b   1.000
_cell.length_c   1.000
_cell.angle_alpha   90.00
_cell.angle_beta   90.00
_cell.angle_gamma   90.00
#
_symmetry.space_group_name_H-M   'P 1'
#
loop_
_entity.id
_entity.type
_entity.pdbx_description
1 polymer ?
#
loop_
_entity_poly.entity_id
_entity_poly.type
_entity_poly.pdbx_seq_one_letter_code
_entity_poly.pdbx_strand_id
1 'polypeptide(L)'
;AKHLFLKCEQVGPLKYPDIYDIVKKCAERLELVVPIVFVRGDMDKAQVYSVASDIIEPCIVLSKQVVEMCSKEELMFLIGCECGRIQNNHCAYNMAFTYLNYNKYTYRPVERSYKQTVNNQLYTALVQWVKYADITANRAGIICLDKPGMFISVITGLYNKGYIDFYGRQQKNMDTDGLIKKAE
;
A
#
# COMPACT_ATOMS: atom_id res chain seq x y z
N ALA A 1 -12.91 -5.71 14.31
CA ALA A 1 -11.45 -5.79 14.25
C ALA A 1 -10.93 -7.23 14.43
N LYS A 2 -11.44 -8.04 15.37
CA LYS A 2 -10.92 -9.41 15.63
C LYS A 2 -10.94 -10.35 14.41
N HIS A 3 -11.91 -10.24 13.50
CA HIS A 3 -11.99 -11.10 12.31
C HIS A 3 -10.96 -10.78 11.22
N LEU A 4 -10.44 -9.56 11.18
CA LEU A 4 -9.47 -9.13 10.16
C LEU A 4 -8.10 -9.83 10.32
N PHE A 5 -7.77 -10.27 11.53
CA PHE A 5 -6.44 -10.79 11.87
C PHE A 5 -6.39 -12.29 12.13
N LEU A 6 -7.51 -13.02 11.98
CA LEU A 6 -7.59 -14.46 12.28
C LEU A 6 -6.66 -15.35 11.43
N LYS A 7 -6.19 -14.85 10.28
CA LYS A 7 -5.27 -15.56 9.37
C LYS A 7 -3.97 -14.79 9.12
N CYS A 8 -3.64 -13.89 10.02
CA CYS A 8 -2.44 -13.07 9.93
C CYS A 8 -1.38 -13.59 10.89
N GLU A 9 -0.15 -13.62 10.41
CA GLU A 9 1.04 -13.90 11.21
C GLU A 9 1.73 -12.58 11.54
N GLN A 10 1.91 -12.30 12.82
CA GLN A 10 2.60 -11.08 13.23
C GLN A 10 4.11 -11.20 12.96
N VAL A 11 4.67 -10.16 12.38
CA VAL A 11 6.11 -10.00 12.16
C VAL A 11 6.79 -9.64 13.49
N GLY A 12 7.90 -10.28 13.75
CA GLY A 12 8.70 -10.04 14.96
C GLY A 12 10.10 -10.64 14.84
N PRO A 13 10.94 -10.48 15.87
CA PRO A 13 12.35 -10.91 15.82
C PRO A 13 12.52 -12.42 15.65
N LEU A 14 11.53 -13.23 16.08
CA LEU A 14 11.54 -14.69 15.93
C LEU A 14 10.80 -15.17 14.67
N LYS A 15 9.96 -14.31 14.09
CA LYS A 15 9.14 -14.63 12.92
C LYS A 15 9.25 -13.51 11.90
N TYR A 16 9.81 -13.80 10.74
CA TYR A 16 10.14 -12.81 9.71
C TYR A 16 11.16 -11.75 10.18
N PRO A 17 12.34 -12.15 10.75
CA PRO A 17 13.32 -11.22 11.31
C PRO A 17 13.78 -10.15 10.30
N ASP A 18 13.98 -10.54 9.04
CA ASP A 18 14.41 -9.59 7.99
C ASP A 18 13.37 -8.49 7.74
N ILE A 19 12.07 -8.84 7.74
CA ILE A 19 10.99 -7.87 7.60
C ILE A 19 10.91 -6.98 8.84
N TYR A 20 11.06 -7.56 10.02
CA TYR A 20 11.08 -6.82 11.27
C TYR A 20 12.19 -5.74 11.29
N ASP A 21 13.38 -6.08 10.83
CA ASP A 21 14.51 -5.15 10.73
C ASP A 21 14.24 -4.04 9.68
N ILE A 22 13.62 -4.37 8.56
CA ILE A 22 13.19 -3.39 7.56
C ILE A 22 12.20 -2.40 8.19
N VAL A 23 11.19 -2.88 8.89
CA VAL A 23 10.17 -2.02 9.54
C VAL A 23 10.80 -1.08 10.55
N LYS A 24 11.72 -1.58 11.39
CA LYS A 24 12.45 -0.75 12.36
C LYS A 24 13.24 0.36 11.67
N LYS A 25 13.97 0.04 10.59
CA LYS A 25 14.73 1.03 9.81
C LYS A 25 13.83 2.09 9.20
N CYS A 26 12.70 1.69 8.62
CA CYS A 26 11.72 2.63 8.05
C CYS A 26 11.13 3.54 9.12
N ALA A 27 10.76 2.99 10.27
CA ALA A 27 10.23 3.74 11.40
C ALA A 27 11.25 4.76 11.94
N GLU A 28 12.51 4.34 12.10
CA GLU A 28 13.59 5.21 12.54
C GLU A 28 13.83 6.39 11.56
N ARG A 29 13.90 6.09 10.25
CA ARG A 29 14.14 7.11 9.21
C ARG A 29 13.00 8.12 9.07
N LEU A 30 11.79 7.71 9.36
CA LEU A 30 10.60 8.56 9.32
C LEU A 30 10.19 9.11 10.69
N GLU A 31 10.98 8.87 11.74
CA GLU A 31 10.75 9.33 13.11
C GLU A 31 9.35 8.97 13.64
N LEU A 32 8.92 7.74 13.40
CA LEU A 32 7.62 7.26 13.86
C LEU A 32 7.76 6.05 14.80
N VAL A 33 6.72 5.80 15.58
CA VAL A 33 6.63 4.59 16.39
C VAL A 33 6.56 3.37 15.45
N VAL A 34 7.32 2.31 15.76
CA VAL A 34 7.36 1.10 14.94
C VAL A 34 5.95 0.51 14.81
N PRO A 35 5.35 0.51 13.61
CA PRO A 35 4.01 -0.03 13.42
C PRO A 35 4.00 -1.55 13.58
N ILE A 36 2.87 -2.11 13.98
CA ILE A 36 2.68 -3.56 13.99
C ILE A 36 2.57 -4.03 12.53
N VAL A 37 3.27 -5.11 12.19
CA VAL A 37 3.23 -5.67 10.83
C VAL A 37 2.70 -7.10 10.86
N PHE A 38 1.85 -7.41 9.90
CA PHE A 38 1.27 -8.74 9.71
C PHE A 38 1.55 -9.26 8.31
N VAL A 39 1.82 -10.56 8.20
CA VAL A 39 1.83 -11.30 6.94
C VAL A 39 0.54 -12.09 6.84
N ARG A 40 -0.16 -11.95 5.72
CA ARG A 40 -1.45 -12.58 5.46
C ARG A 40 -1.38 -13.53 4.27
N GLY A 41 -1.75 -14.82 4.50
CA GLY A 41 -1.64 -15.88 3.49
C GLY A 41 -2.87 -16.08 2.60
N ASP A 42 -4.03 -15.58 3.01
CA ASP A 42 -5.33 -15.80 2.33
C ASP A 42 -5.72 -14.63 1.38
N MET A 43 -4.76 -13.86 0.91
CA MET A 43 -4.98 -12.79 -0.05
C MET A 43 -4.79 -13.33 -1.47
N ASP A 44 -5.77 -13.06 -2.35
CA ASP A 44 -5.74 -13.52 -3.74
C ASP A 44 -4.72 -12.77 -4.60
N LYS A 45 -4.23 -11.62 -4.12
CA LYS A 45 -3.32 -10.73 -4.87
C LYS A 45 -2.17 -10.26 -3.99
N ALA A 46 -1.03 -10.00 -4.63
CA ALA A 46 0.08 -9.30 -4.01
C ALA A 46 -0.35 -7.89 -3.59
N GLN A 47 -0.36 -7.61 -2.30
CA GLN A 47 -0.81 -6.32 -1.75
C GLN A 47 -0.01 -5.96 -0.50
N VAL A 48 0.20 -4.65 -0.33
CA VAL A 48 0.66 -4.02 0.91
C VAL A 48 -0.30 -2.88 1.22
N TYR A 49 -0.75 -2.79 2.46
CA TYR A 49 -1.60 -1.69 2.90
C TYR A 49 -1.44 -1.43 4.39
N SER A 50 -1.67 -0.19 4.79
CA SER A 50 -1.70 0.23 6.19
C SER A 50 -3.13 0.48 6.66
N VAL A 51 -3.35 0.25 7.95
CA VAL A 51 -4.58 0.56 8.67
C VAL A 51 -4.21 1.35 9.91
N ALA A 52 -4.85 2.48 10.10
CA ALA A 52 -4.75 3.29 11.31
C ALA A 52 -6.04 4.08 11.49
N SER A 53 -6.48 4.24 12.73
CA SER A 53 -7.59 5.11 13.11
C SER A 53 -7.44 5.48 14.59
N ASP A 54 -8.29 6.36 15.08
CA ASP A 54 -8.30 6.80 16.50
C ASP A 54 -8.48 5.63 17.50
N ILE A 55 -8.99 4.48 17.02
CA ILE A 55 -9.30 3.29 17.84
C ILE A 55 -8.50 2.04 17.41
N ILE A 56 -7.70 2.13 16.37
CA ILE A 56 -6.88 1.02 15.85
C ILE A 56 -5.44 1.48 15.81
N GLU A 57 -4.57 0.77 16.53
CA GLU A 57 -3.13 1.01 16.45
C GLU A 57 -2.63 0.87 15.00
N PRO A 58 -1.72 1.75 14.57
CA PRO A 58 -1.16 1.68 13.23
C PRO A 58 -0.56 0.31 12.93
N CYS A 59 -1.05 -0.31 11.87
CA CYS A 59 -0.51 -1.58 11.41
C CYS A 59 -0.35 -1.63 9.88
N ILE A 60 0.60 -2.44 9.42
CA ILE A 60 0.85 -2.72 8.01
C ILE A 60 0.54 -4.20 7.76
N VAL A 61 -0.17 -4.48 6.68
CA VAL A 61 -0.46 -5.84 6.26
C VAL A 61 0.22 -6.11 4.92
N LEU A 62 1.04 -7.16 4.90
CA LEU A 62 1.71 -7.67 3.71
C LEU A 62 1.03 -8.97 3.27
N SER A 63 0.72 -9.11 1.99
CA SER A 63 0.35 -10.44 1.48
C SER A 63 1.58 -11.34 1.44
N LYS A 64 1.38 -12.64 1.60
CA LYS A 64 2.45 -13.64 1.51
C LYS A 64 3.14 -13.57 0.13
N GLN A 65 2.39 -13.32 -0.95
CA GLN A 65 2.94 -13.18 -2.28
C GLN A 65 3.95 -12.02 -2.37
N VAL A 66 3.68 -10.88 -1.74
CA VAL A 66 4.64 -9.75 -1.72
C VAL A 66 5.92 -10.14 -1.01
N VAL A 67 5.82 -10.84 0.12
CA VAL A 67 6.98 -11.30 0.87
C VAL A 67 7.85 -12.27 0.05
N GLU A 68 7.22 -13.12 -0.76
CA GLU A 68 7.90 -14.13 -1.58
C GLU A 68 8.49 -13.55 -2.88
N MET A 69 7.84 -12.54 -3.47
CA MET A 69 8.24 -12.02 -4.79
C MET A 69 9.20 -10.83 -4.73
N CYS A 70 9.19 -10.07 -3.64
CA CYS A 70 9.93 -8.81 -3.54
C CYS A 70 11.34 -9.02 -2.99
N SER A 71 12.29 -8.25 -3.51
CA SER A 71 13.62 -8.12 -2.92
C SER A 71 13.55 -7.34 -1.60
N LYS A 72 14.65 -7.34 -0.85
CA LYS A 72 14.75 -6.58 0.39
C LYS A 72 14.53 -5.08 0.17
N GLU A 73 15.09 -4.53 -0.90
CA GLU A 73 14.98 -3.11 -1.25
C GLU A 73 13.56 -2.77 -1.70
N GLU A 74 12.90 -3.66 -2.44
CA GLU A 74 11.51 -3.50 -2.84
C GLU A 74 10.57 -3.54 -1.63
N LEU A 75 10.79 -4.49 -0.69
CA LEU A 75 10.05 -4.53 0.58
C LEU A 75 10.28 -3.27 1.41
N MET A 76 11.53 -2.80 1.49
CA MET A 76 11.87 -1.56 2.21
C MET A 76 11.15 -0.36 1.63
N PHE A 77 11.10 -0.23 0.30
CA PHE A 77 10.36 0.82 -0.37
C PHE A 77 8.85 0.74 -0.08
N LEU A 78 8.24 -0.44 -0.24
CA LEU A 78 6.80 -0.65 -0.03
C LEU A 78 6.41 -0.40 1.43
N ILE A 79 7.16 -0.93 2.38
CA ILE A 79 6.93 -0.70 3.82
C ILE A 79 7.13 0.78 4.16
N GLY A 80 8.15 1.43 3.58
CA GLY A 80 8.38 2.86 3.75
C GLY A 80 7.22 3.72 3.24
N CYS A 81 6.61 3.35 2.11
CA CYS A 81 5.41 4.00 1.60
C CYS A 81 4.26 3.92 2.61
N GLU A 82 4.02 2.75 3.21
CA GLU A 82 2.95 2.57 4.18
C GLU A 82 3.24 3.27 5.52
N CYS A 83 4.50 3.28 5.97
CA CYS A 83 4.93 4.10 7.09
C CYS A 83 4.65 5.59 6.84
N GLY A 84 4.94 6.09 5.63
CA GLY A 84 4.61 7.47 5.24
C GLY A 84 3.11 7.75 5.24
N ARG A 85 2.27 6.80 4.87
CA ARG A 85 0.80 6.92 4.98
C ARG A 85 0.33 7.01 6.42
N ILE A 86 0.92 6.20 7.32
CA ILE A 86 0.63 6.24 8.76
C ILE A 86 1.04 7.60 9.32
N GLN A 87 2.27 8.04 9.06
CA GLN A 87 2.82 9.30 9.56
C GLN A 87 1.97 10.52 9.18
N ASN A 88 1.42 10.52 7.97
CA ASN A 88 0.61 11.62 7.44
C ASN A 88 -0.90 11.45 7.64
N ASN A 89 -1.34 10.49 8.45
CA ASN A 89 -2.75 10.16 8.70
C ASN A 89 -3.56 9.85 7.42
N HIS A 90 -2.90 9.33 6.36
CA HIS A 90 -3.55 9.04 5.09
C HIS A 90 -4.50 7.84 5.15
N CYS A 91 -4.37 6.97 6.17
CA CYS A 91 -5.17 5.75 6.27
C CYS A 91 -6.68 6.02 6.35
N ALA A 92 -7.10 7.02 7.13
CA ALA A 92 -8.51 7.39 7.28
C ALA A 92 -9.14 7.86 5.96
N TYR A 93 -8.44 8.69 5.22
CA TYR A 93 -8.91 9.22 3.93
C TYR A 93 -8.91 8.16 2.83
N ASN A 94 -7.92 7.26 2.81
CA ASN A 94 -7.91 6.10 1.90
C ASN A 94 -9.09 5.18 2.19
N MET A 95 -9.44 4.98 3.46
CA MET A 95 -10.61 4.21 3.85
C MET A 95 -11.91 4.89 3.39
N ALA A 96 -12.04 6.21 3.58
CA ALA A 96 -13.18 6.98 3.11
C ALA A 96 -13.32 6.91 1.59
N PHE A 97 -12.22 7.08 0.84
CA PHE A 97 -12.21 6.95 -0.61
C PHE A 97 -12.61 5.55 -1.08
N THR A 98 -12.10 4.51 -0.43
CA THR A 98 -12.47 3.11 -0.71
C THR A 98 -13.96 2.89 -0.44
N TYR A 99 -14.46 3.38 0.70
CA TYR A 99 -15.88 3.27 1.05
C TYR A 99 -16.79 3.93 0.01
N LEU A 100 -16.43 5.10 -0.48
CA LEU A 100 -17.20 5.81 -1.52
C LEU A 100 -17.17 5.11 -2.89
N ASN A 101 -16.15 4.30 -3.15
CA ASN A 101 -16.02 3.56 -4.41
C ASN A 101 -16.66 2.17 -4.40
N TYR A 102 -17.03 1.67 -3.22
CA TYR A 102 -17.61 0.33 -3.08
C TYR A 102 -18.99 0.40 -2.42
N ASN A 103 -19.93 -0.38 -2.94
CA ASN A 103 -21.21 -0.55 -2.28
C ASN A 103 -21.02 -1.36 -1.00
N LYS A 104 -21.39 -0.77 0.15
CA LYS A 104 -21.21 -1.37 1.48
C LYS A 104 -21.95 -2.70 1.69
N TYR A 105 -22.99 -2.97 0.90
CA TYR A 105 -23.80 -4.18 1.02
C TYR A 105 -23.33 -5.31 0.12
N THR A 106 -22.82 -4.99 -1.06
CA THR A 106 -22.43 -5.97 -2.07
C THR A 106 -20.93 -6.14 -2.22
N TYR A 107 -20.12 -5.26 -1.61
CA TYR A 107 -18.67 -5.15 -1.79
C TYR A 107 -18.25 -5.06 -3.27
N ARG A 108 -19.15 -4.57 -4.13
CA ARG A 108 -18.90 -4.34 -5.54
C ARG A 108 -18.59 -2.87 -5.81
N PRO A 109 -17.79 -2.56 -6.85
CA PRO A 109 -17.58 -1.19 -7.28
C PRO A 109 -18.93 -0.52 -7.56
N VAL A 110 -19.08 0.71 -7.08
CA VAL A 110 -20.31 1.51 -7.31
C VAL A 110 -20.41 1.89 -8.77
N GLU A 111 -21.54 1.64 -9.40
CA GLU A 111 -21.79 2.04 -10.78
C GLU A 111 -21.70 3.57 -10.97
N ARG A 112 -21.35 3.99 -12.20
CA ARG A 112 -21.13 5.42 -12.54
C ARG A 112 -22.33 6.32 -12.21
N SER A 113 -23.54 5.81 -12.35
CA SER A 113 -24.79 6.53 -12.06
C SER A 113 -24.95 6.89 -10.58
N TYR A 114 -24.49 6.02 -9.69
CA TYR A 114 -24.53 6.28 -8.24
C TYR A 114 -23.43 7.26 -7.80
N LYS A 115 -22.29 7.27 -8.49
CA LYS A 115 -21.21 8.23 -8.25
C LYS A 115 -21.63 9.69 -8.55
N GLN A 116 -22.61 9.90 -9.39
CA GLN A 116 -23.15 11.24 -9.69
C GLN A 116 -24.03 11.82 -8.58
N THR A 117 -24.60 10.98 -7.70
CA THR A 117 -25.43 11.42 -6.57
C THR A 117 -24.62 11.70 -5.29
N VAL A 118 -23.42 11.15 -5.17
CA VAL A 118 -22.47 11.57 -4.13
C VAL A 118 -21.87 12.89 -4.56
N ASN A 119 -21.99 13.91 -3.73
CA ASN A 119 -21.48 15.27 -3.95
C ASN A 119 -20.20 15.26 -4.81
N ASN A 120 -20.31 15.60 -6.08
CA ASN A 120 -19.24 15.56 -7.08
C ASN A 120 -17.98 16.30 -6.61
N GLN A 121 -18.15 17.36 -5.82
CA GLN A 121 -17.05 18.15 -5.27
C GLN A 121 -16.23 17.35 -4.24
N LEU A 122 -16.90 16.64 -3.31
CA LEU A 122 -16.23 15.83 -2.32
C LEU A 122 -15.48 14.65 -2.97
N TYR A 123 -16.12 13.98 -3.93
CA TYR A 123 -15.49 12.89 -4.65
C TYR A 123 -14.27 13.37 -5.45
N THR A 124 -14.39 14.49 -6.16
CA THR A 124 -13.27 15.09 -6.90
C THR A 124 -12.13 15.49 -5.97
N ALA A 125 -12.45 16.11 -4.84
CA ALA A 125 -11.46 16.47 -3.84
C ALA A 125 -10.71 15.24 -3.29
N LEU A 126 -11.42 14.15 -2.98
CA LEU A 126 -10.81 12.90 -2.51
C LEU A 126 -9.94 12.23 -3.58
N VAL A 127 -10.36 12.24 -4.85
CA VAL A 127 -9.53 11.72 -5.95
C VAL A 127 -8.23 12.49 -6.08
N GLN A 128 -8.29 13.81 -6.03
CA GLN A 128 -7.11 14.69 -6.04
C GLN A 128 -6.22 14.42 -4.83
N TRP A 129 -6.83 14.34 -3.64
CA TRP A 129 -6.12 14.08 -2.40
C TRP A 129 -5.37 12.74 -2.44
N VAL A 130 -6.02 11.65 -2.88
CA VAL A 130 -5.38 10.32 -3.01
C VAL A 130 -4.15 10.39 -3.91
N LYS A 131 -4.22 11.14 -5.03
CA LYS A 131 -3.10 11.32 -5.93
C LYS A 131 -1.89 11.97 -5.23
N TYR A 132 -2.11 13.01 -4.44
CA TYR A 132 -1.04 13.67 -3.68
C TYR A 132 -0.55 12.82 -2.50
N ALA A 133 -1.45 12.06 -1.87
CA ALA A 133 -1.10 11.10 -0.82
C ALA A 133 -0.16 10.01 -1.34
N ASP A 134 -0.39 9.52 -2.57
CA ASP A 134 0.50 8.54 -3.22
C ASP A 134 1.89 9.11 -3.50
N ILE A 135 1.98 10.36 -3.95
CA ILE A 135 3.27 11.05 -4.14
C ILE A 135 4.02 11.17 -2.81
N THR A 136 3.32 11.56 -1.74
CA THR A 136 3.91 11.67 -0.40
C THR A 136 4.39 10.31 0.12
N ALA A 137 3.58 9.27 -0.05
CA ALA A 137 3.96 7.90 0.32
C ALA A 137 5.20 7.42 -0.45
N ASN A 138 5.26 7.65 -1.76
CA ASN A 138 6.42 7.28 -2.57
C ASN A 138 7.69 8.00 -2.12
N ARG A 139 7.60 9.28 -1.75
CA ARG A 139 8.75 10.03 -1.17
C ARG A 139 9.22 9.40 0.15
N ALA A 140 8.31 9.00 1.02
CA ALA A 140 8.64 8.29 2.25
C ALA A 140 9.33 6.95 1.96
N GLY A 141 8.84 6.21 0.97
CA GLY A 141 9.49 4.97 0.49
C GLY A 141 10.93 5.20 0.02
N ILE A 142 11.18 6.29 -0.72
CA ILE A 142 12.54 6.66 -1.19
C ILE A 142 13.45 6.99 -0.01
N ILE A 143 12.95 7.75 0.98
CA ILE A 143 13.69 8.10 2.21
C ILE A 143 14.10 6.84 2.98
N CYS A 144 13.26 5.81 2.94
CA CYS A 144 13.54 4.53 3.59
C CYS A 144 14.59 3.68 2.88
N LEU A 145 14.94 3.93 1.62
CA LEU A 145 16.00 3.19 0.92
C LEU A 145 17.38 3.54 1.46
N ASP A 146 18.28 2.55 1.51
CA ASP A 146 19.66 2.75 1.96
C ASP A 146 20.43 3.73 1.07
N LYS A 147 20.10 3.75 -0.23
CA LYS A 147 20.63 4.71 -1.22
C LYS A 147 19.46 5.19 -2.09
N PRO A 148 19.16 6.49 -2.11
CA PRO A 148 18.06 7.02 -2.94
C PRO A 148 18.17 6.67 -4.43
N GLY A 149 19.40 6.52 -4.97
CA GLY A 149 19.63 6.11 -6.35
C GLY A 149 19.14 4.70 -6.70
N MET A 150 18.86 3.85 -5.70
CA MET A 150 18.27 2.51 -5.92
C MET A 150 16.78 2.59 -6.31
N PHE A 151 16.14 3.75 -6.18
CA PHE A 151 14.73 3.91 -6.47
C PHE A 151 14.36 3.45 -7.89
N ILE A 152 15.16 3.79 -8.90
CA ILE A 152 14.92 3.39 -10.30
C ILE A 152 14.90 1.87 -10.44
N SER A 153 15.90 1.18 -9.86
CA SER A 153 15.96 -0.29 -9.92
C SER A 153 14.82 -0.96 -9.16
N VAL A 154 14.41 -0.39 -8.02
CA VAL A 154 13.26 -0.86 -7.23
C VAL A 154 11.96 -0.74 -8.02
N ILE A 155 11.68 0.43 -8.60
CA ILE A 155 10.47 0.64 -9.41
C ILE A 155 10.46 -0.26 -10.65
N THR A 156 11.60 -0.39 -11.33
CA THR A 156 11.72 -1.29 -12.48
C THR A 156 11.48 -2.75 -12.08
N GLY A 157 12.00 -3.19 -10.94
CA GLY A 157 11.77 -4.53 -10.40
C GLY A 157 10.29 -4.79 -10.09
N LEU A 158 9.64 -3.86 -9.41
CA LEU A 158 8.21 -3.94 -9.10
C LEU A 158 7.33 -3.90 -10.35
N TYR A 159 7.71 -3.10 -11.35
CA TYR A 159 7.04 -3.05 -12.65
C TYR A 159 7.16 -4.39 -13.40
N ASN A 160 8.36 -4.92 -13.51
CA ASN A 160 8.63 -6.20 -14.20
C ASN A 160 7.92 -7.39 -13.54
N LYS A 161 7.68 -7.32 -12.24
CA LYS A 161 6.88 -8.29 -11.47
C LYS A 161 5.37 -8.06 -11.60
N GLY A 162 4.95 -7.02 -12.30
CA GLY A 162 3.55 -6.65 -12.48
C GLY A 162 2.88 -6.13 -11.19
N TYR A 163 3.66 -5.70 -10.19
CA TYR A 163 3.12 -5.15 -8.95
C TYR A 163 2.60 -3.71 -9.13
N ILE A 164 3.27 -2.90 -9.94
CA ILE A 164 2.89 -1.53 -10.28
C ILE A 164 2.73 -1.33 -11.78
N ASP A 165 1.92 -0.37 -12.19
CA ASP A 165 1.78 0.06 -13.57
C ASP A 165 2.88 1.08 -13.96
N PHE A 166 2.88 1.50 -15.25
CA PHE A 166 3.84 2.48 -15.77
C PHE A 166 3.89 3.80 -14.97
N TYR A 167 2.81 4.16 -14.27
CA TYR A 167 2.73 5.36 -13.44
C TYR A 167 3.10 5.11 -11.96
N GLY A 168 3.63 3.93 -11.61
CA GLY A 168 3.97 3.56 -10.24
C GLY A 168 2.76 3.24 -9.36
N ARG A 169 1.58 2.99 -9.95
CA ARG A 169 0.37 2.62 -9.22
C ARG A 169 0.27 1.10 -9.12
N GLN A 170 -0.20 0.61 -7.98
CA GLN A 170 -0.48 -0.81 -7.83
C GLN A 170 -1.48 -1.28 -8.88
N GLN A 171 -1.13 -2.31 -9.63
CA GLN A 171 -2.02 -2.88 -10.65
C GLN A 171 -3.18 -3.61 -9.98
N LYS A 172 -4.39 -3.22 -10.36
CA LYS A 172 -5.61 -3.90 -9.90
C LYS A 172 -5.94 -5.15 -10.71
N ASN A 173 -5.49 -5.20 -11.97
CA ASN A 173 -5.61 -6.35 -12.87
C ASN A 173 -4.37 -6.41 -13.74
N MET A 174 -3.67 -7.54 -13.75
CA MET A 174 -2.54 -7.77 -14.65
C MET A 174 -3.08 -8.06 -16.07
N ASP A 175 -3.20 -7.02 -16.88
CA ASP A 175 -3.30 -7.15 -18.34
C ASP A 175 -1.93 -6.75 -18.91
N THR A 176 -1.04 -7.74 -19.02
CA THR A 176 0.31 -7.57 -19.55
C THR A 176 0.29 -7.19 -21.02
N ASP A 177 -0.71 -7.61 -21.79
CA ASP A 177 -0.81 -7.33 -23.24
C ASP A 177 -1.17 -5.87 -23.52
N GLY A 178 -1.94 -5.25 -22.62
CA GLY A 178 -2.28 -3.82 -22.72
C GLY A 178 -1.11 -2.88 -22.41
N LEU A 179 -0.10 -3.35 -21.68
CA LEU A 179 1.10 -2.55 -21.32
C LEU A 179 2.11 -2.48 -22.46
N ILE A 180 2.29 -3.58 -23.21
CA ILE A 180 3.20 -3.65 -24.37
C ILE A 180 2.70 -2.71 -25.48
N LYS A 181 1.39 -2.69 -25.75
CA LYS A 181 0.78 -1.80 -26.75
C LYS A 181 0.82 -0.30 -26.43
N LYS A 182 1.09 0.08 -25.18
CA LYS A 182 1.22 1.49 -24.78
C LYS A 182 2.66 1.98 -24.72
N ALA A 183 3.62 1.07 -24.82
CA ALA A 183 5.06 1.37 -24.85
C ALA A 183 5.62 1.45 -26.28
N GLU A 184 4.86 1.01 -27.29
CA GLU A 184 5.10 1.26 -28.72
C GLU A 184 4.40 2.57 -29.17
#